data_d59a906bb745879055d7d937e9529291
#
_entry.id   d59a906bb745879055d7d937e9529291
#
_cell.length_a   1.000
_cell.length_b   1.000
_cell.length_c   1.000
_cell.angle_alpha   90.00
_cell.angle_beta   90.00
_cell.angle_gamma   90.00
#
_symmetry.space_group_name_H-M   'P 1'
#
loop_
_entity.id
_entity.type
_entity.pdbx_description
1 polymer ?
#
loop_
_entity_poly.entity_id
_entity_poly.type
_entity_poly.pdbx_seq_one_letter_code
_entity_poly.pdbx_strand_id
1 'polypeptide(L)'
;MQRIPVSEHLHGTELRLHGLMLRGLDGDAAAYRSFLQATSGHLRAFLRKRLQRWPDEVEDLALECLLAIHNQRLTYDTGVPLTSWIHAIARYKMIDWLRRHGRREAQHQPYDEEDDTQELFSSADAEAAEASRDLGKLLATLPAQQRDAIVHTKLDGWSVRDTAAAMDISEASVKVAVHRGLKALAANLRIEGNAP
;
A
#
# COMPACT_ATOMS: atom_id res chain seq x y z
N MET A 1 -22.00 5.84 26.58
CA MET A 1 -21.47 5.03 25.47
C MET A 1 -20.08 5.58 25.17
N GLN A 2 -19.02 4.97 25.75
CA GLN A 2 -17.64 5.43 25.62
C GLN A 2 -17.14 5.11 24.19
N ARG A 3 -16.66 6.13 23.47
CA ARG A 3 -15.97 5.94 22.19
C ARG A 3 -14.58 5.36 22.49
N ILE A 4 -14.36 4.11 22.08
CA ILE A 4 -13.04 3.48 22.13
C ILE A 4 -12.13 4.27 21.17
N PRO A 5 -10.90 4.66 21.57
CA PRO A 5 -9.97 5.38 20.72
C PRO A 5 -9.65 4.59 19.44
N VAL A 6 -9.49 5.29 18.32
CA VAL A 6 -9.24 4.68 17.00
C VAL A 6 -7.98 3.80 17.01
N SER A 7 -6.96 4.17 17.80
CA SER A 7 -5.73 3.40 17.98
C SER A 7 -5.95 2.01 18.61
N GLU A 8 -6.84 1.90 19.61
CA GLU A 8 -7.17 0.61 20.23
C GLU A 8 -7.94 -0.30 19.27
N HIS A 9 -8.82 0.26 18.45
CA HIS A 9 -9.55 -0.50 17.43
C HIS A 9 -8.63 -1.06 16.35
N LEU A 10 -7.65 -0.28 15.89
CA LEU A 10 -6.64 -0.71 14.91
C LEU A 10 -5.74 -1.80 15.49
N HIS A 11 -5.31 -1.64 16.73
CA HIS A 11 -4.50 -2.64 17.42
C HIS A 11 -5.26 -3.96 17.64
N GLY A 12 -6.52 -3.88 18.02
CA GLY A 12 -7.39 -5.06 18.17
C GLY A 12 -7.65 -5.79 16.84
N THR A 13 -7.80 -5.05 15.74
CA THR A 13 -7.98 -5.65 14.40
C THR A 13 -6.70 -6.33 13.95
N GLU A 14 -5.54 -5.70 14.14
CA GLU A 14 -4.23 -6.26 13.82
C GLU A 14 -4.01 -7.58 14.55
N LEU A 15 -4.13 -7.59 15.88
CA LEU A 15 -3.92 -8.79 16.70
C LEU A 15 -4.84 -9.95 16.28
N ARG A 16 -6.11 -9.65 16.00
CA ARG A 16 -7.07 -10.66 15.57
C ARG A 16 -6.73 -11.24 14.21
N LEU A 17 -6.47 -10.39 13.20
CA LEU A 17 -6.16 -10.83 11.85
C LEU A 17 -4.83 -11.58 11.82
N HIS A 18 -3.82 -11.08 12.52
CA HIS A 18 -2.51 -11.71 12.62
C HIS A 18 -2.58 -13.11 13.25
N GLY A 19 -3.30 -13.25 14.38
CA GLY A 19 -3.48 -14.56 15.02
C GLY A 19 -4.22 -15.57 14.14
N LEU A 20 -5.24 -15.13 13.38
CA LEU A 20 -5.95 -15.99 12.42
C LEU A 20 -5.06 -16.38 11.24
N MET A 21 -4.24 -15.46 10.74
CA MET A 21 -3.30 -15.71 9.64
C MET A 21 -2.25 -16.74 10.04
N LEU A 22 -1.61 -16.58 11.19
CA LEU A 22 -0.60 -17.52 11.69
C LEU A 22 -1.14 -18.94 11.83
N ARG A 23 -2.30 -19.09 12.49
CA ARG A 23 -2.97 -20.40 12.60
C ARG A 23 -3.30 -20.99 11.24
N GLY A 24 -3.75 -20.14 10.30
CA GLY A 24 -4.03 -20.56 8.93
C GLY A 24 -2.81 -21.04 8.17
N LEU A 25 -1.65 -20.41 8.38
CA LEU A 25 -0.37 -20.84 7.81
C LEU A 25 0.12 -22.18 8.42
N ASP A 26 -0.21 -22.43 9.70
CA ASP A 26 0.05 -23.70 10.39
C ASP A 26 -0.92 -24.82 10.01
N GLY A 27 -1.85 -24.58 9.05
CA GLY A 27 -2.73 -25.61 8.52
C GLY A 27 -4.14 -25.62 9.12
N ASP A 28 -4.49 -24.69 10.02
CA ASP A 28 -5.86 -24.54 10.53
C ASP A 28 -6.76 -23.90 9.45
N ALA A 29 -7.45 -24.75 8.68
CA ALA A 29 -8.33 -24.30 7.62
C ALA A 29 -9.54 -23.47 8.12
N ALA A 30 -9.99 -23.69 9.37
CA ALA A 30 -11.08 -22.90 9.95
C ALA A 30 -10.61 -21.49 10.33
N ALA A 31 -9.41 -21.38 10.91
CA ALA A 31 -8.78 -20.09 11.20
C ALA A 31 -8.51 -19.31 9.89
N TYR A 32 -8.01 -19.99 8.87
CA TYR A 32 -7.76 -19.33 7.57
C TYR A 32 -9.04 -18.83 6.91
N ARG A 33 -10.13 -19.58 6.96
CA ARG A 33 -11.44 -19.12 6.48
C ARG A 33 -11.93 -17.89 7.25
N SER A 34 -11.80 -17.90 8.57
CA SER A 34 -12.14 -16.77 9.42
C SER A 34 -11.28 -15.54 9.14
N PHE A 35 -9.98 -15.75 8.84
CA PHE A 35 -9.08 -14.72 8.38
C PHE A 35 -9.58 -14.06 7.09
N LEU A 36 -9.89 -14.85 6.06
CA LEU A 36 -10.37 -14.32 4.77
C LEU A 36 -11.69 -13.55 4.93
N GLN A 37 -12.63 -14.05 5.75
CA GLN A 37 -13.89 -13.34 6.03
C GLN A 37 -13.66 -11.99 6.72
N ALA A 38 -12.82 -11.96 7.76
CA ALA A 38 -12.53 -10.74 8.49
C ALA A 38 -11.76 -9.73 7.62
N THR A 39 -10.79 -10.20 6.84
CA THR A 39 -10.02 -9.39 5.87
C THR A 39 -10.92 -8.83 4.77
N SER A 40 -11.89 -9.59 4.28
CA SER A 40 -12.87 -9.12 3.29
C SER A 40 -13.65 -7.89 3.80
N GLY A 41 -14.15 -7.94 5.04
CA GLY A 41 -14.82 -6.78 5.65
C GLY A 41 -13.91 -5.57 5.81
N HIS A 42 -12.66 -5.81 6.22
CA HIS A 42 -11.66 -4.76 6.37
C HIS A 42 -11.30 -4.10 5.03
N LEU A 43 -11.09 -4.89 3.97
CA LEU A 43 -10.83 -4.40 2.61
C LEU A 43 -11.99 -3.57 2.05
N ARG A 44 -13.23 -4.04 2.21
CA ARG A 44 -14.41 -3.27 1.79
C ARG A 44 -14.48 -1.91 2.46
N ALA A 45 -14.24 -1.84 3.77
CA ALA A 45 -14.23 -0.58 4.50
C ALA A 45 -13.11 0.35 4.01
N PHE A 46 -11.94 -0.20 3.71
CA PHE A 46 -10.80 0.53 3.16
C PHE A 46 -11.08 1.07 1.75
N LEU A 47 -11.63 0.24 0.87
CA LEU A 47 -11.89 0.59 -0.53
C LEU A 47 -13.07 1.57 -0.67
N ARG A 48 -14.18 1.38 0.09
CA ARG A 48 -15.33 2.30 0.06
C ARG A 48 -14.97 3.73 0.38
N LYS A 49 -14.03 3.96 1.31
CA LYS A 49 -13.55 5.30 1.62
C LYS A 49 -12.81 5.97 0.46
N ARG A 50 -12.20 5.17 -0.42
CA ARG A 50 -11.32 5.63 -1.50
C ARG A 50 -11.97 5.60 -2.88
N LEU A 51 -12.97 4.77 -3.07
CA LEU A 51 -13.69 4.58 -4.33
C LEU A 51 -15.12 5.13 -4.23
N GLN A 52 -15.32 6.31 -3.63
CA GLN A 52 -16.64 6.92 -3.46
C GLN A 52 -17.34 7.18 -4.79
N ARG A 53 -16.58 7.47 -5.85
CA ARG A 53 -17.10 7.69 -7.22
C ARG A 53 -17.46 6.38 -7.95
N TRP A 54 -16.96 5.24 -7.48
CA TRP A 54 -17.14 3.90 -8.08
C TRP A 54 -17.52 2.86 -7.02
N PRO A 55 -18.68 3.03 -6.35
CA PRO A 55 -19.09 2.14 -5.26
C PRO A 55 -19.31 0.69 -5.72
N ASP A 56 -19.73 0.51 -6.98
CA ASP A 56 -20.04 -0.79 -7.58
C ASP A 56 -18.76 -1.64 -7.80
N GLU A 57 -17.61 -0.99 -7.93
CA GLU A 57 -16.31 -1.66 -8.16
C GLU A 57 -15.65 -2.18 -6.87
N VAL A 58 -16.18 -1.77 -5.72
CA VAL A 58 -15.58 -2.13 -4.42
C VAL A 58 -15.57 -3.63 -4.18
N GLU A 59 -16.63 -4.35 -4.56
CA GLU A 59 -16.75 -5.79 -4.33
C GLU A 59 -15.76 -6.57 -5.19
N ASP A 60 -15.67 -6.24 -6.48
CA ASP A 60 -14.75 -6.89 -7.42
C ASP A 60 -13.30 -6.64 -7.02
N LEU A 61 -12.98 -5.40 -6.67
CA LEU A 61 -11.62 -5.04 -6.25
C LEU A 61 -11.25 -5.68 -4.89
N ALA A 62 -12.20 -5.79 -3.96
CA ALA A 62 -11.99 -6.50 -2.70
C ALA A 62 -11.70 -7.98 -2.94
N LEU A 63 -12.40 -8.62 -3.87
CA LEU A 63 -12.15 -10.01 -4.27
C LEU A 63 -10.77 -10.17 -4.92
N GLU A 64 -10.37 -9.27 -5.82
CA GLU A 64 -9.02 -9.26 -6.41
C GLU A 64 -7.93 -9.12 -5.35
N CYS A 65 -8.15 -8.27 -4.33
CA CYS A 65 -7.23 -8.15 -3.19
C CYS A 65 -7.13 -9.44 -2.38
N LEU A 66 -8.27 -10.09 -2.08
CA LEU A 66 -8.29 -11.37 -1.36
C LEU A 66 -7.55 -12.48 -2.11
N LEU A 67 -7.74 -12.57 -3.43
CA LEU A 67 -7.02 -13.51 -4.27
C LEU A 67 -5.50 -13.24 -4.26
N ALA A 68 -5.10 -11.98 -4.33
CA ALA A 68 -3.69 -11.60 -4.25
C ALA A 68 -3.08 -11.95 -2.88
N ILE A 69 -3.79 -11.67 -1.78
CA ILE A 69 -3.42 -12.05 -0.42
C ILE A 69 -3.28 -13.57 -0.30
N HIS A 70 -4.23 -14.33 -0.83
CA HIS A 70 -4.18 -15.80 -0.82
C HIS A 70 -2.95 -16.33 -1.56
N ASN A 71 -2.70 -15.83 -2.76
CA ASN A 71 -1.57 -16.27 -3.58
C ASN A 71 -0.21 -15.89 -2.97
N GLN A 72 -0.15 -14.76 -2.28
CA GLN A 72 1.09 -14.24 -1.69
C GLN A 72 1.25 -14.57 -0.20
N ARG A 73 0.33 -15.33 0.41
CA ARG A 73 0.31 -15.58 1.86
C ARG A 73 1.60 -16.15 2.44
N LEU A 74 2.32 -16.95 1.66
CA LEU A 74 3.61 -17.55 2.06
C LEU A 74 4.77 -16.56 1.99
N THR A 75 4.58 -15.39 1.39
CA THR A 75 5.60 -14.32 1.33
C THR A 75 5.43 -13.29 2.44
N TYR A 76 4.39 -13.45 3.29
CA TYR A 76 4.17 -12.56 4.40
C TYR A 76 5.27 -12.74 5.46
N ASP A 77 5.95 -11.64 5.80
CA ASP A 77 6.90 -11.59 6.89
C ASP A 77 6.16 -11.29 8.20
N THR A 78 6.19 -12.25 9.13
CA THR A 78 5.50 -12.15 10.44
C THR A 78 6.07 -11.06 11.36
N GLY A 79 7.24 -10.51 11.05
CA GLY A 79 7.83 -9.37 11.74
C GLY A 79 7.23 -8.01 11.35
N VAL A 80 6.36 -7.97 10.33
CA VAL A 80 5.70 -6.75 9.85
C VAL A 80 4.21 -6.79 10.20
N PRO A 81 3.58 -5.67 10.61
CA PRO A 81 2.14 -5.63 10.85
C PRO A 81 1.35 -6.15 9.65
N LEU A 82 0.46 -7.12 9.90
CA LEU A 82 -0.32 -7.79 8.85
C LEU A 82 -1.25 -6.81 8.12
N THR A 83 -1.85 -5.88 8.83
CA THR A 83 -2.71 -4.85 8.22
C THR A 83 -1.93 -3.96 7.25
N SER A 84 -0.67 -3.63 7.55
CA SER A 84 0.20 -2.87 6.65
C SER A 84 0.47 -3.64 5.35
N TRP A 85 0.76 -4.95 5.45
CA TRP A 85 0.95 -5.81 4.29
C TRP A 85 -0.33 -5.97 3.46
N ILE A 86 -1.50 -6.16 4.09
CA ILE A 86 -2.80 -6.20 3.43
C ILE A 86 -3.09 -4.88 2.70
N HIS A 87 -2.85 -3.74 3.35
CA HIS A 87 -3.06 -2.42 2.74
C HIS A 87 -2.12 -2.14 1.58
N ALA A 88 -0.87 -2.62 1.63
CA ALA A 88 0.05 -2.49 0.49
C ALA A 88 -0.49 -3.23 -0.74
N ILE A 89 -1.00 -4.45 -0.58
CA ILE A 89 -1.64 -5.22 -1.66
C ILE A 89 -2.89 -4.48 -2.19
N ALA A 90 -3.74 -3.98 -1.27
CA ALA A 90 -4.97 -3.28 -1.64
C ALA A 90 -4.68 -1.97 -2.41
N ARG A 91 -3.69 -1.18 -1.97
CA ARG A 91 -3.26 0.04 -2.68
C ARG A 91 -2.74 -0.29 -4.08
N TYR A 92 -1.89 -1.30 -4.20
CA TYR A 92 -1.37 -1.73 -5.50
C TYR A 92 -2.50 -2.10 -6.47
N LYS A 93 -3.45 -2.92 -6.02
CA LYS A 93 -4.62 -3.33 -6.81
C LYS A 93 -5.51 -2.14 -7.17
N MET A 94 -5.75 -1.23 -6.24
CA MET A 94 -6.54 -0.03 -6.47
C MET A 94 -5.89 0.90 -7.50
N ILE A 95 -4.59 1.15 -7.40
CA ILE A 95 -3.84 1.97 -8.37
C ILE A 95 -3.86 1.32 -9.75
N ASP A 96 -3.65 0.01 -9.85
CA ASP A 96 -3.71 -0.71 -11.12
C ASP A 96 -5.12 -0.64 -11.74
N TRP A 97 -6.17 -0.74 -10.92
CA TRP A 97 -7.55 -0.56 -11.35
C TRP A 97 -7.80 0.86 -11.86
N LEU A 98 -7.42 1.91 -11.11
CA LEU A 98 -7.56 3.31 -11.51
C LEU A 98 -6.85 3.61 -12.82
N ARG A 99 -5.66 3.06 -13.04
CA ARG A 99 -4.94 3.22 -14.31
C ARG A 99 -5.68 2.60 -15.49
N ARG A 100 -6.27 1.42 -15.29
CA ARG A 100 -7.06 0.75 -16.34
C ARG A 100 -8.33 1.53 -16.69
N HIS A 101 -8.99 2.10 -15.68
CA HIS A 101 -10.23 2.86 -15.85
C HIS A 101 -9.99 4.28 -16.34
N GLY A 102 -8.99 4.98 -15.81
CA GLY A 102 -8.61 6.32 -16.29
C GLY A 102 -8.19 6.32 -17.77
N ARG A 103 -7.54 5.26 -18.27
CA ARG A 103 -7.24 5.12 -19.70
C ARG A 103 -8.49 4.89 -20.55
N ARG A 104 -9.53 4.26 -20.02
CA ARG A 104 -10.81 4.06 -20.74
C ARG A 104 -11.62 5.35 -20.79
N GLU A 105 -11.65 6.13 -19.71
CA GLU A 105 -12.33 7.43 -19.66
C GLU A 105 -11.61 8.48 -20.53
N ALA A 106 -10.28 8.53 -20.52
CA ALA A 106 -9.48 9.43 -21.36
C ALA A 106 -9.63 9.16 -22.87
N GLN A 107 -10.06 7.96 -23.28
CA GLN A 107 -10.42 7.70 -24.68
C GLN A 107 -11.82 8.22 -25.05
N HIS A 108 -12.64 8.65 -24.09
CA HIS A 108 -14.03 9.07 -24.32
C HIS A 108 -14.32 10.53 -23.99
N GLN A 109 -13.42 11.25 -23.28
CA GLN A 109 -13.53 12.72 -23.09
C GLN A 109 -12.16 13.34 -22.82
N PRO A 110 -11.86 14.59 -23.27
CA PRO A 110 -10.70 15.34 -22.84
C PRO A 110 -10.91 15.72 -21.35
N TYR A 111 -10.03 15.24 -20.49
CA TYR A 111 -10.10 15.47 -19.05
C TYR A 111 -9.18 16.61 -18.66
N ASP A 112 -9.75 17.64 -18.04
CA ASP A 112 -9.01 18.65 -17.29
C ASP A 112 -8.36 17.95 -16.07
N GLU A 113 -7.03 17.91 -16.05
CA GLU A 113 -6.23 17.42 -14.93
C GLU A 113 -6.33 18.42 -13.76
N GLU A 114 -7.40 18.35 -12.97
CA GLU A 114 -7.35 18.84 -11.59
C GLU A 114 -7.26 17.64 -10.63
N ASP A 115 -6.19 17.66 -9.92
CA ASP A 115 -5.59 16.78 -8.94
C ASP A 115 -6.53 16.33 -7.80
N ASP A 116 -7.46 15.41 -8.11
CA ASP A 116 -8.42 14.85 -7.13
C ASP A 116 -7.84 13.67 -6.33
N THR A 117 -6.57 13.32 -6.57
CA THR A 117 -5.88 12.26 -5.81
C THR A 117 -5.44 12.71 -4.42
N GLN A 118 -5.40 14.01 -4.15
CA GLN A 118 -4.95 14.57 -2.88
C GLN A 118 -6.06 14.58 -1.80
N GLU A 119 -7.33 14.66 -2.19
CA GLU A 119 -8.46 14.65 -1.23
C GLU A 119 -8.82 13.24 -0.69
N LEU A 120 -8.42 12.18 -1.37
CA LEU A 120 -8.65 10.79 -0.91
C LEU A 120 -7.85 10.42 0.35
N PHE A 121 -6.94 11.28 0.79
CA PHE A 121 -6.05 11.02 1.93
C PHE A 121 -6.39 11.82 3.20
N SER A 122 -7.44 12.64 3.21
CA SER A 122 -7.58 13.73 4.20
C SER A 122 -8.31 13.40 5.50
N SER A 123 -8.75 12.19 5.81
CA SER A 123 -9.54 12.02 7.05
C SER A 123 -9.19 10.88 8.01
N ALA A 124 -8.08 10.19 7.81
CA ALA A 124 -7.71 9.12 8.74
C ALA A 124 -6.39 9.35 9.50
N ASP A 125 -5.65 10.45 9.25
CA ASP A 125 -4.23 10.34 9.45
C ASP A 125 -3.49 11.63 9.80
N ALA A 126 -3.67 12.16 10.97
CA ALA A 126 -2.61 12.99 11.55
C ALA A 126 -1.30 12.18 11.68
N GLU A 127 -1.39 10.92 12.13
CA GLU A 127 -0.24 9.99 12.20
C GLU A 127 0.28 9.57 10.82
N ALA A 128 -0.58 9.30 9.84
CA ALA A 128 -0.14 8.98 8.48
C ALA A 128 0.36 10.22 7.74
N ALA A 129 -0.15 11.42 8.03
CA ALA A 129 0.41 12.67 7.50
C ALA A 129 1.77 12.98 8.12
N GLU A 130 2.01 12.62 9.39
CA GLU A 130 3.31 12.72 10.03
C GLU A 130 4.29 11.69 9.47
N ALA A 131 3.89 10.43 9.38
CA ALA A 131 4.67 9.37 8.74
C ALA A 131 4.96 9.66 7.25
N SER A 132 4.02 10.27 6.52
CA SER A 132 4.24 10.69 5.13
C SER A 132 5.25 11.84 5.02
N ARG A 133 5.20 12.80 5.96
CA ARG A 133 6.18 13.90 6.02
C ARG A 133 7.57 13.40 6.37
N ASP A 134 7.68 12.44 7.29
CA ASP A 134 8.96 11.86 7.69
C ASP A 134 9.53 10.96 6.59
N LEU A 135 8.67 10.20 5.88
CA LEU A 135 9.07 9.50 4.67
C LEU A 135 9.56 10.47 3.59
N GLY A 136 8.88 11.60 3.41
CA GLY A 136 9.30 12.65 2.48
C GLY A 136 10.69 13.22 2.81
N LYS A 137 10.97 13.48 4.11
CA LYS A 137 12.30 13.93 4.57
C LYS A 137 13.37 12.87 4.31
N LEU A 138 13.09 11.60 4.64
CA LEU A 138 14.00 10.49 4.39
C LEU A 138 14.30 10.32 2.89
N LEU A 139 13.28 10.37 2.05
CA LEU A 139 13.45 10.30 0.61
C LEU A 139 14.24 11.49 0.05
N ALA A 140 14.09 12.68 0.62
CA ALA A 140 14.84 13.87 0.22
C ALA A 140 16.36 13.74 0.47
N THR A 141 16.79 12.84 1.35
CA THR A 141 18.23 12.55 1.57
C THR A 141 18.87 11.74 0.45
N LEU A 142 18.07 11.14 -0.43
CA LEU A 142 18.57 10.33 -1.54
C LEU A 142 18.89 11.18 -2.78
N PRO A 143 19.89 10.75 -3.61
CA PRO A 143 20.05 11.27 -4.95
C PRO A 143 18.74 11.17 -5.76
N ALA A 144 18.43 12.19 -6.57
CA ALA A 144 17.16 12.31 -7.30
C ALA A 144 16.78 11.03 -8.03
N GLN A 145 17.69 10.43 -8.80
CA GLN A 145 17.45 9.20 -9.55
C GLN A 145 17.00 8.01 -8.64
N GLN A 146 17.58 7.88 -7.45
CA GLN A 146 17.23 6.81 -6.51
C GLN A 146 15.88 7.09 -5.86
N ARG A 147 15.65 8.34 -5.46
CA ARG A 147 14.39 8.81 -4.90
C ARG A 147 13.24 8.58 -5.89
N ASP A 148 13.37 9.08 -7.11
CA ASP A 148 12.32 9.02 -8.12
C ASP A 148 12.03 7.57 -8.55
N ALA A 149 13.06 6.73 -8.67
CA ALA A 149 12.89 5.30 -8.91
C ALA A 149 12.12 4.59 -7.76
N ILE A 150 12.37 4.96 -6.50
CA ILE A 150 11.62 4.43 -5.34
C ILE A 150 10.19 4.96 -5.35
N VAL A 151 10.00 6.26 -5.54
CA VAL A 151 8.67 6.87 -5.58
C VAL A 151 7.83 6.17 -6.64
N HIS A 152 8.26 6.17 -7.89
CA HIS A 152 7.50 5.56 -8.97
C HIS A 152 7.24 4.07 -8.77
N THR A 153 8.22 3.27 -8.34
CA THR A 153 8.03 1.81 -8.24
C THR A 153 7.36 1.36 -6.96
N LYS A 154 7.57 2.06 -5.83
CA LYS A 154 7.14 1.60 -4.50
C LYS A 154 5.98 2.40 -3.91
N LEU A 155 5.88 3.69 -4.21
CA LEU A 155 4.80 4.56 -3.73
C LEU A 155 3.70 4.70 -4.77
N ASP A 156 4.06 5.06 -6.02
CA ASP A 156 3.11 5.21 -7.12
C ASP A 156 2.72 3.87 -7.76
N GLY A 157 3.45 2.79 -7.43
CA GLY A 157 3.18 1.43 -7.92
C GLY A 157 3.40 1.25 -9.44
N TRP A 158 4.25 2.07 -10.06
CA TRP A 158 4.58 1.92 -11.48
C TRP A 158 5.37 0.64 -11.74
N SER A 159 5.20 0.08 -12.93
CA SER A 159 6.07 -1.03 -13.35
C SER A 159 7.51 -0.53 -13.56
N VAL A 160 8.47 -1.44 -13.43
CA VAL A 160 9.89 -1.11 -13.73
C VAL A 160 10.04 -0.59 -15.16
N ARG A 161 9.25 -1.10 -16.09
CA ARG A 161 9.25 -0.70 -17.51
C ARG A 161 8.71 0.73 -17.67
N ASP A 162 7.58 1.06 -17.04
CA ASP A 162 6.98 2.40 -17.12
C ASP A 162 7.89 3.43 -16.45
N THR A 163 8.47 3.07 -15.30
CA THR A 163 9.46 3.89 -14.60
C THR A 163 10.70 4.14 -15.47
N ALA A 164 11.22 3.11 -16.13
CA ALA A 164 12.36 3.22 -17.03
C ALA A 164 12.08 4.19 -18.19
N ALA A 165 10.88 4.06 -18.78
CA ALA A 165 10.45 4.96 -19.87
C ALA A 165 10.28 6.41 -19.39
N ALA A 166 9.68 6.63 -18.23
CA ALA A 166 9.45 7.98 -17.67
C ALA A 166 10.76 8.67 -17.25
N MET A 167 11.73 7.91 -16.74
CA MET A 167 13.03 8.42 -16.29
C MET A 167 14.10 8.45 -17.40
N ASP A 168 13.77 7.97 -18.59
CA ASP A 168 14.71 7.82 -19.73
C ASP A 168 15.98 7.04 -19.36
N ILE A 169 15.82 5.90 -18.67
CA ILE A 169 16.89 4.98 -18.28
C ILE A 169 16.50 3.53 -18.54
N SER A 170 17.47 2.62 -18.49
CA SER A 170 17.18 1.18 -18.66
C SER A 170 16.46 0.60 -17.44
N GLU A 171 15.66 -0.47 -17.65
CA GLU A 171 15.03 -1.22 -16.57
C GLU A 171 16.06 -1.75 -15.55
N ALA A 172 17.24 -2.14 -15.99
CA ALA A 172 18.33 -2.55 -15.12
C ALA A 172 18.78 -1.39 -14.22
N SER A 173 18.87 -0.18 -14.77
CA SER A 173 19.23 1.04 -14.02
C SER A 173 18.17 1.38 -12.97
N VAL A 174 16.88 1.22 -13.28
CA VAL A 174 15.78 1.39 -12.29
C VAL A 174 15.95 0.42 -11.13
N LYS A 175 16.17 -0.87 -11.40
CA LYS A 175 16.36 -1.90 -10.36
C LYS A 175 17.56 -1.58 -9.47
N VAL A 176 18.67 -1.15 -10.06
CA VAL A 176 19.87 -0.75 -9.32
C VAL A 176 19.61 0.51 -8.48
N ALA A 177 18.94 1.51 -9.03
CA ALA A 177 18.60 2.75 -8.33
C ALA A 177 17.70 2.47 -7.10
N VAL A 178 16.64 1.66 -7.27
CA VAL A 178 15.78 1.22 -6.18
C VAL A 178 16.58 0.47 -5.10
N HIS A 179 17.40 -0.50 -5.49
CA HIS A 179 18.20 -1.27 -4.54
C HIS A 179 19.15 -0.39 -3.72
N ARG A 180 19.89 0.50 -4.39
CA ARG A 180 20.83 1.42 -3.72
C ARG A 180 20.11 2.40 -2.82
N GLY A 181 18.99 2.96 -3.27
CA GLY A 181 18.19 3.89 -2.47
C GLY A 181 17.62 3.24 -1.21
N LEU A 182 17.04 2.04 -1.32
CA LEU A 182 16.54 1.30 -0.15
C LEU A 182 17.66 0.96 0.84
N LYS A 183 18.85 0.59 0.35
CA LYS A 183 20.02 0.33 1.20
C LYS A 183 20.49 1.60 1.92
N ALA A 184 20.49 2.75 1.26
CA ALA A 184 20.84 4.04 1.86
C ALA A 184 19.83 4.46 2.93
N LEU A 185 18.50 4.31 2.67
CA LEU A 185 17.46 4.58 3.66
C LEU A 185 17.61 3.69 4.90
N ALA A 186 17.87 2.40 4.72
CA ALA A 186 18.08 1.48 5.82
C ALA A 186 19.33 1.83 6.67
N ALA A 187 20.37 2.38 6.06
CA ALA A 187 21.54 2.86 6.77
C ALA A 187 21.23 4.13 7.60
N ASN A 188 20.47 5.09 7.04
CA ASN A 188 20.07 6.31 7.74
C ASN A 188 19.19 6.01 8.97
N LEU A 189 18.22 5.09 8.85
CA LEU A 189 17.37 4.69 9.96
C LEU A 189 18.14 4.01 11.10
N ARG A 190 19.22 3.28 10.80
CA ARG A 190 20.08 2.67 11.82
C ARG A 190 20.92 3.69 12.60
N ILE A 191 21.26 4.79 11.95
CA ILE A 191 22.04 5.86 12.59
C ILE A 191 21.16 6.67 13.55
N GLU A 192 19.90 6.97 13.16
CA GLU A 192 18.94 7.70 14.00
C GLU A 192 18.47 6.88 15.20
N GLY A 193 18.35 5.56 15.07
CA GLY A 193 17.97 4.65 16.17
C GLY A 193 19.08 4.37 17.17
N ASN A 194 20.31 4.85 16.95
CA ASN A 194 21.48 4.61 17.82
C ASN A 194 22.08 5.94 18.35
N ALA A 195 21.34 7.03 18.30
CA ALA A 195 21.71 8.27 18.98
C ALA A 195 21.37 8.15 20.47
N PRO A 196 22.31 8.48 21.40
CA PRO A 196 22.15 8.32 22.85
C PRO A 196 21.09 9.26 23.43
#